data_9c10f4dad8b97dca0f8805a4406c3233
#
_entry.id   9c10f4dad8b97dca0f8805a4406c3233
#
_cell.length_a   1.000
_cell.length_b   1.000
_cell.length_c   1.000
_cell.angle_alpha   90.00
_cell.angle_beta   90.00
_cell.angle_gamma   90.00
#
_symmetry.space_group_name_H-M   'P 1'
#
loop_
_entity.id
_entity.type
_entity.pdbx_description
1 polymer ?
#
loop_
_entity_poly.entity_id
_entity_poly.type
_entity_poly.pdbx_seq_one_letter_code
_entity_poly.pdbx_strand_id
1 'polypeptide(L)'
;MKKWECKRCGYVHDGDAPPENCPVCGAPKELFVLIDEDAGASNQAVYEKEADVIVVGSGAAAFVAAVTARKEGASVIMLEKASDIGGTTARSGGGFWAPGNRWQEALGYQDDREACIAYMVRYSYPNLYNNEAPRYGIPAREYSLIETYVDTAKEMVSFLQDIGALNVIEEINWTGKPQVDYMEHLPENKAIRGRTLYPKNDAGEIVQSGAEMIQQLAAWAEEKGIQILTNCMVTSIVQDEAGKVTGVEANYNDALISFQAKKGVIFGSGGYSHNKDLMLQWQRGPHYGGCSVPTNTGDFVRLAGTIGAQMGNTAGAFRAQSMIEAYLANPGGSSNVFYLPGDSMLLINKYGKRFVNEKRNYTDRTMLHFVWDPVKAEWTNMLTFMLFDTRTATLWQGYPPFPVQGEEMPYLIKGDTLEELEENLSARLAKLAPHTGAFALDETFLASLKDTLKTYNGYAKSGKDEDFARGDQIYDREFTTFPPTVPGAEWPPADSKNITMYPLSETGPYYALILAAGTLDTNGGPVADAHGRILDWDNAPIEGLYGAGNCIASPTANAYWGAGSTLGPAMTFGYLSAKHCVKHL
;
A
#
# COMPACT_ATOMS: atom_id res chain seq x y z
N MET A 1 -20.89 9.57 41.56
CA MET A 1 -21.63 8.99 40.40
C MET A 1 -20.75 7.86 39.87
N LYS A 2 -21.35 6.73 39.58
CA LYS A 2 -20.62 5.60 39.01
C LYS A 2 -20.23 5.91 37.58
N LYS A 3 -19.07 5.44 37.15
CA LYS A 3 -18.60 5.54 35.76
C LYS A 3 -18.65 4.17 35.07
N TRP A 4 -19.23 4.12 33.89
CA TRP A 4 -19.42 2.91 33.12
C TRP A 4 -18.70 3.04 31.78
N GLU A 5 -17.75 2.19 31.52
CA GLU A 5 -17.00 2.18 30.23
C GLU A 5 -17.61 1.16 29.27
N CYS A 6 -17.91 1.60 28.06
CA CYS A 6 -18.29 0.71 26.96
C CYS A 6 -17.06 -0.05 26.46
N LYS A 7 -17.00 -1.35 26.66
CA LYS A 7 -15.87 -2.20 26.23
C LYS A 7 -15.73 -2.35 24.71
N ARG A 8 -16.71 -1.87 23.95
CA ARG A 8 -16.62 -1.87 22.49
C ARG A 8 -15.90 -0.64 21.93
N CYS A 9 -16.04 0.54 22.54
CA CYS A 9 -15.50 1.78 21.97
C CYS A 9 -14.81 2.71 22.98
N GLY A 10 -14.74 2.34 24.28
CA GLY A 10 -14.12 3.14 25.32
C GLY A 10 -14.96 4.35 25.81
N TYR A 11 -16.19 4.52 25.31
CA TYR A 11 -17.06 5.59 25.79
C TYR A 11 -17.36 5.43 27.29
N VAL A 12 -17.14 6.49 28.08
CA VAL A 12 -17.45 6.51 29.52
C VAL A 12 -18.76 7.24 29.76
N HIS A 13 -19.67 6.57 30.45
CA HIS A 13 -20.96 7.10 30.89
C HIS A 13 -20.96 7.35 32.40
N ASP A 14 -21.30 8.56 32.81
CA ASP A 14 -21.49 8.92 34.21
C ASP A 14 -22.98 8.72 34.62
N GLY A 15 -23.26 7.79 35.51
CA GLY A 15 -24.62 7.48 35.94
C GLY A 15 -24.68 6.32 36.93
N ASP A 16 -25.83 6.14 37.57
CA ASP A 16 -26.03 5.05 38.55
C ASP A 16 -26.13 3.66 37.87
N ALA A 17 -26.42 3.63 36.56
CA ALA A 17 -26.48 2.44 35.72
C ALA A 17 -25.96 2.75 34.31
N PRO A 18 -25.49 1.75 33.54
CA PRO A 18 -25.09 1.95 32.15
C PRO A 18 -26.29 2.30 31.25
N PRO A 19 -26.10 3.05 30.15
CA PRO A 19 -27.19 3.32 29.21
C PRO A 19 -27.60 2.03 28.50
N GLU A 20 -28.86 1.92 28.07
CA GLU A 20 -29.37 0.74 27.35
C GLU A 20 -28.58 0.43 26.06
N ASN A 21 -28.11 1.49 25.40
CA ASN A 21 -27.23 1.38 24.24
C ASN A 21 -26.15 2.46 24.28
N CYS A 22 -24.95 2.15 23.88
CA CYS A 22 -23.86 3.11 23.80
C CYS A 22 -24.17 4.21 22.76
N PRO A 23 -24.15 5.51 23.16
CA PRO A 23 -24.48 6.59 22.23
C PRO A 23 -23.45 6.79 21.12
N VAL A 24 -22.24 6.17 21.24
CA VAL A 24 -21.17 6.30 20.27
C VAL A 24 -21.17 5.13 19.28
N CYS A 25 -21.32 3.88 19.74
CA CYS A 25 -21.17 2.69 18.88
C CYS A 25 -22.39 1.78 18.83
N GLY A 26 -23.50 2.12 19.51
CA GLY A 26 -24.72 1.32 19.56
C GLY A 26 -24.61 0.01 20.35
N ALA A 27 -23.51 -0.21 21.06
CA ALA A 27 -23.30 -1.43 21.85
C ALA A 27 -24.35 -1.54 22.98
N PRO A 28 -24.91 -2.73 23.23
CA PRO A 28 -25.91 -2.91 24.30
C PRO A 28 -25.28 -2.78 25.70
N LYS A 29 -26.10 -2.53 26.70
CA LYS A 29 -25.66 -2.24 28.09
C LYS A 29 -24.78 -3.32 28.72
N GLU A 30 -24.92 -4.56 28.30
CA GLU A 30 -24.12 -5.70 28.75
C GLU A 30 -22.62 -5.55 28.46
N LEU A 31 -22.28 -4.68 27.53
CA LEU A 31 -20.89 -4.35 27.18
C LEU A 31 -20.33 -3.15 27.96
N PHE A 32 -21.05 -2.66 28.97
CA PHE A 32 -20.55 -1.66 29.89
C PHE A 32 -20.06 -2.29 31.19
N VAL A 33 -18.86 -1.87 31.60
CA VAL A 33 -18.24 -2.29 32.86
C VAL A 33 -18.14 -1.08 33.81
N LEU A 34 -18.44 -1.27 35.06
CA LEU A 34 -18.29 -0.24 36.11
C LEU A 34 -16.78 0.03 36.29
N ILE A 35 -16.37 1.29 36.18
CA ILE A 35 -15.03 1.74 36.54
C ILE A 35 -15.00 1.97 38.03
N ASP A 36 -14.28 1.15 38.79
CA ASP A 36 -14.10 1.31 40.22
C ASP A 36 -12.92 2.25 40.48
N GLU A 37 -13.16 3.44 41.01
CA GLU A 37 -12.11 4.44 41.31
C GLU A 37 -11.21 4.02 42.51
N ASP A 38 -11.57 2.96 43.26
CA ASP A 38 -10.88 2.50 44.47
C ASP A 38 -10.03 1.24 44.29
N ALA A 39 -9.84 0.75 43.05
CA ALA A 39 -9.03 -0.42 42.82
C ALA A 39 -7.51 -0.10 42.78
N GLY A 40 -6.99 0.36 43.90
CA GLY A 40 -5.58 0.31 44.27
C GLY A 40 -5.18 -1.12 44.68
N ALA A 41 -5.58 -2.15 43.94
CA ALA A 41 -5.13 -3.52 44.12
C ALA A 41 -4.28 -3.92 42.91
N SER A 42 -3.11 -4.52 43.13
CA SER A 42 -2.24 -5.14 42.11
C SER A 42 -3.10 -5.96 41.15
N ASN A 43 -3.44 -5.37 40.00
CA ASN A 43 -4.16 -6.06 38.93
C ASN A 43 -3.15 -6.94 38.20
N GLN A 44 -2.83 -8.12 38.74
CA GLN A 44 -2.30 -9.19 37.91
C GLN A 44 -3.39 -9.54 36.90
N ALA A 45 -3.18 -9.15 35.63
CA ALA A 45 -4.08 -9.51 34.55
C ALA A 45 -4.26 -11.04 34.53
N VAL A 46 -5.50 -11.50 34.61
CA VAL A 46 -5.81 -12.93 34.50
C VAL A 46 -5.86 -13.26 33.01
N TYR A 47 -4.83 -13.95 32.52
CA TYR A 47 -4.76 -14.35 31.13
C TYR A 47 -5.50 -15.68 30.90
N GLU A 48 -6.31 -15.74 29.85
CA GLU A 48 -7.05 -16.95 29.45
C GLU A 48 -6.26 -17.81 28.45
N LYS A 49 -5.38 -17.16 27.66
CA LYS A 49 -4.48 -17.85 26.71
C LYS A 49 -3.08 -17.24 26.81
N GLU A 50 -2.07 -18.08 26.59
CA GLU A 50 -0.67 -17.67 26.64
C GLU A 50 0.17 -18.22 25.49
N ALA A 51 1.16 -17.44 25.08
CA ALA A 51 2.24 -17.87 24.20
C ALA A 51 3.52 -17.07 24.52
N ASP A 52 4.66 -17.49 23.98
CA ASP A 52 5.89 -16.68 24.06
C ASP A 52 5.71 -15.37 23.28
N VAL A 53 5.12 -15.44 22.08
CA VAL A 53 4.91 -14.29 21.21
C VAL A 53 3.44 -14.24 20.75
N ILE A 54 2.80 -13.09 20.92
CA ILE A 54 1.51 -12.78 20.32
C ILE A 54 1.76 -11.93 19.07
N VAL A 55 1.20 -12.34 17.93
CA VAL A 55 1.29 -11.61 16.66
C VAL A 55 -0.10 -11.08 16.29
N VAL A 56 -0.23 -9.77 16.05
CA VAL A 56 -1.50 -9.13 15.73
C VAL A 56 -1.58 -8.78 14.25
N GLY A 57 -2.55 -9.36 13.56
CA GLY A 57 -2.75 -9.31 12.12
C GLY A 57 -2.36 -10.62 11.44
N SER A 58 -2.68 -10.73 10.14
CA SER A 58 -2.39 -11.91 9.30
C SER A 58 -1.89 -11.55 7.89
N GLY A 59 -1.44 -10.31 7.67
CA GLY A 59 -0.73 -9.91 6.46
C GLY A 59 0.71 -10.43 6.43
N ALA A 60 1.46 -10.12 5.36
CA ALA A 60 2.82 -10.63 5.17
C ALA A 60 3.76 -10.30 6.35
N ALA A 61 3.69 -9.08 6.92
CA ALA A 61 4.49 -8.69 8.09
C ALA A 61 4.24 -9.62 9.28
N ALA A 62 2.95 -9.86 9.59
CA ALA A 62 2.54 -10.70 10.71
C ALA A 62 2.90 -12.17 10.48
N PHE A 63 2.64 -12.72 9.30
CA PHE A 63 3.01 -14.11 9.00
C PHE A 63 4.52 -14.32 9.06
N VAL A 64 5.32 -13.43 8.48
CA VAL A 64 6.79 -13.56 8.55
C VAL A 64 7.29 -13.44 9.98
N ALA A 65 6.71 -12.56 10.80
CA ALA A 65 7.03 -12.50 12.23
C ALA A 65 6.67 -13.81 12.95
N ALA A 66 5.49 -14.37 12.72
CA ALA A 66 5.04 -15.61 13.34
C ALA A 66 5.90 -16.82 12.93
N VAL A 67 6.15 -16.97 11.63
CA VAL A 67 7.02 -18.02 11.06
C VAL A 67 8.43 -17.94 11.66
N THR A 68 8.99 -16.73 11.72
CA THR A 68 10.33 -16.50 12.27
C THR A 68 10.37 -16.83 13.76
N ALA A 69 9.44 -16.31 14.57
CA ALA A 69 9.37 -16.58 15.99
C ALA A 69 9.25 -18.10 16.27
N ARG A 70 8.39 -18.78 15.50
CA ARG A 70 8.21 -20.24 15.63
C ARG A 70 9.46 -21.01 15.24
N LYS A 71 10.17 -20.60 14.19
CA LYS A 71 11.43 -21.23 13.77
C LYS A 71 12.55 -21.03 14.80
N GLU A 72 12.56 -19.89 15.49
CA GLU A 72 13.49 -19.60 16.62
C GLU A 72 13.07 -20.33 17.93
N GLY A 73 12.00 -21.15 17.91
CA GLY A 73 11.59 -22.03 19.03
C GLY A 73 10.49 -21.49 19.93
N ALA A 74 9.97 -20.29 19.67
CA ALA A 74 8.88 -19.71 20.47
C ALA A 74 7.51 -20.36 20.16
N SER A 75 6.64 -20.42 21.16
CA SER A 75 5.21 -20.62 20.96
C SER A 75 4.57 -19.34 20.44
N VAL A 76 3.65 -19.45 19.48
CA VAL A 76 3.05 -18.28 18.79
C VAL A 76 1.54 -18.42 18.68
N ILE A 77 0.83 -17.34 19.00
CA ILE A 77 -0.60 -17.17 18.67
C ILE A 77 -0.72 -15.93 17.77
N MET A 78 -1.43 -16.10 16.63
CA MET A 78 -1.79 -15.00 15.75
C MET A 78 -3.25 -14.59 15.97
N LEU A 79 -3.51 -13.28 16.01
CA LEU A 79 -4.83 -12.70 16.22
C LEU A 79 -5.23 -11.86 14.99
N GLU A 80 -6.26 -12.32 14.26
CA GLU A 80 -6.80 -11.61 13.09
C GLU A 80 -8.23 -11.17 13.35
N LYS A 81 -8.51 -9.87 13.14
CA LYS A 81 -9.86 -9.34 13.40
C LYS A 81 -10.90 -9.70 12.36
N ALA A 82 -10.48 -9.96 11.12
CA ALA A 82 -11.35 -10.42 10.04
C ALA A 82 -11.72 -11.91 10.19
N SER A 83 -12.74 -12.36 9.45
CA SER A 83 -13.08 -13.78 9.30
C SER A 83 -12.03 -14.55 8.49
N ASP A 84 -11.31 -13.83 7.61
CA ASP A 84 -10.35 -14.40 6.66
C ASP A 84 -8.95 -13.87 6.94
N ILE A 85 -7.94 -14.70 6.70
CA ILE A 85 -6.53 -14.34 6.86
C ILE A 85 -5.96 -13.64 5.62
N GLY A 86 -4.83 -12.94 5.80
CA GLY A 86 -4.01 -12.41 4.71
C GLY A 86 -4.14 -10.92 4.48
N GLY A 87 -5.19 -10.29 4.96
CA GLY A 87 -5.38 -8.84 4.88
C GLY A 87 -5.18 -8.29 3.46
N THR A 88 -4.62 -7.10 3.35
CA THR A 88 -4.31 -6.46 2.05
C THR A 88 -3.27 -7.24 1.24
N THR A 89 -2.38 -7.99 1.90
CA THR A 89 -1.40 -8.84 1.19
C THR A 89 -2.09 -9.82 0.25
N ALA A 90 -3.14 -10.52 0.70
CA ALA A 90 -3.86 -11.48 -0.11
C ALA A 90 -4.54 -10.87 -1.36
N ARG A 91 -4.81 -9.56 -1.35
CA ARG A 91 -5.38 -8.81 -2.49
C ARG A 91 -4.33 -8.25 -3.45
N SER A 92 -3.05 -8.30 -3.07
CA SER A 92 -1.95 -7.74 -3.84
C SER A 92 -1.46 -8.69 -4.93
N GLY A 93 -0.61 -8.19 -5.83
CA GLY A 93 0.12 -9.02 -6.79
C GLY A 93 1.21 -9.91 -6.16
N GLY A 94 1.45 -9.81 -4.85
CA GLY A 94 2.40 -10.67 -4.14
C GLY A 94 3.88 -10.36 -4.38
N GLY A 95 4.20 -9.37 -5.21
CA GLY A 95 5.58 -8.95 -5.42
C GLY A 95 6.17 -8.28 -4.17
N PHE A 96 7.43 -8.57 -3.86
CA PHE A 96 8.17 -7.92 -2.78
C PHE A 96 9.60 -7.57 -3.21
N TRP A 97 10.03 -6.37 -2.84
CA TRP A 97 11.31 -5.81 -3.23
C TRP A 97 12.39 -6.21 -2.22
N ALA A 98 13.43 -6.89 -2.67
CA ALA A 98 14.53 -7.39 -1.83
C ALA A 98 15.87 -7.17 -2.55
N PRO A 99 16.61 -6.09 -2.24
CA PRO A 99 17.89 -5.80 -2.88
C PRO A 99 18.96 -6.84 -2.50
N GLY A 100 19.90 -7.09 -3.42
CA GLY A 100 21.02 -8.00 -3.22
C GLY A 100 20.63 -9.46 -3.04
N ASN A 101 19.48 -9.88 -3.54
CA ASN A 101 18.99 -11.24 -3.39
C ASN A 101 19.72 -12.25 -4.30
N ARG A 102 19.79 -13.52 -3.88
CA ARG A 102 20.52 -14.58 -4.59
C ARG A 102 19.97 -14.93 -5.98
N TRP A 103 18.69 -14.65 -6.25
CA TRP A 103 18.08 -14.86 -7.58
C TRP A 103 18.56 -13.81 -8.56
N GLN A 104 18.65 -12.54 -8.15
CA GLN A 104 19.27 -11.46 -8.91
C GLN A 104 20.71 -11.77 -9.25
N GLU A 105 21.50 -12.23 -8.27
CA GLU A 105 22.90 -12.64 -8.48
C GLU A 105 23.02 -13.82 -9.47
N ALA A 106 22.12 -14.81 -9.39
CA ALA A 106 22.09 -15.95 -10.30
C ALA A 106 21.84 -15.57 -11.76
N LEU A 107 21.14 -14.44 -12.00
CA LEU A 107 20.95 -13.85 -13.33
C LEU A 107 22.12 -12.95 -13.77
N GLY A 108 23.18 -12.82 -12.96
CA GLY A 108 24.37 -12.03 -13.26
C GLY A 108 24.28 -10.55 -12.91
N TYR A 109 23.25 -10.12 -12.17
CA TYR A 109 23.12 -8.75 -11.70
C TYR A 109 23.73 -8.61 -10.31
N GLN A 110 24.81 -7.83 -10.21
CA GLN A 110 25.49 -7.53 -8.94
C GLN A 110 24.91 -6.25 -8.35
N ASP A 111 24.28 -6.34 -7.19
CA ASP A 111 23.71 -5.19 -6.50
C ASP A 111 24.77 -4.49 -5.64
N ASP A 112 24.92 -3.19 -5.86
CA ASP A 112 25.84 -2.36 -5.08
C ASP A 112 25.09 -1.81 -3.85
N ARG A 113 25.49 -2.26 -2.66
CA ARG A 113 24.88 -1.90 -1.38
C ARG A 113 24.79 -0.39 -1.17
N GLU A 114 25.90 0.33 -1.39
CA GLU A 114 25.96 1.78 -1.14
C GLU A 114 25.12 2.54 -2.17
N ALA A 115 25.13 2.12 -3.41
CA ALA A 115 24.29 2.69 -4.46
C ALA A 115 22.80 2.43 -4.17
N CYS A 116 22.46 1.25 -3.66
CA CYS A 116 21.09 0.93 -3.23
C CYS A 116 20.61 1.85 -2.11
N ILE A 117 21.41 2.01 -1.04
CA ILE A 117 21.11 2.92 0.06
C ILE A 117 20.95 4.36 -0.45
N ALA A 118 21.90 4.84 -1.26
CA ALA A 118 21.85 6.18 -1.83
C ALA A 118 20.58 6.41 -2.67
N TYR A 119 20.21 5.45 -3.51
CA TYR A 119 18.96 5.45 -4.28
C TYR A 119 17.73 5.56 -3.38
N MET A 120 17.66 4.72 -2.35
CA MET A 120 16.56 4.72 -1.39
C MET A 120 16.45 6.05 -0.67
N VAL A 121 17.57 6.60 -0.16
CA VAL A 121 17.59 7.90 0.53
C VAL A 121 17.17 9.02 -0.41
N ARG A 122 17.72 9.07 -1.63
CA ARG A 122 17.38 10.11 -2.60
C ARG A 122 15.89 10.13 -2.94
N TYR A 123 15.30 8.96 -3.12
CA TYR A 123 13.89 8.87 -3.48
C TYR A 123 12.96 9.11 -2.28
N SER A 124 13.33 8.62 -1.09
CA SER A 124 12.52 8.80 0.13
C SER A 124 12.60 10.21 0.73
N TYR A 125 13.76 10.85 0.63
CA TYR A 125 14.06 12.13 1.27
C TYR A 125 14.72 13.13 0.30
N PRO A 126 14.09 13.45 -0.86
CA PRO A 126 14.74 14.23 -1.94
C PRO A 126 15.13 15.64 -1.50
N ASN A 127 14.45 16.20 -0.50
CA ASN A 127 14.71 17.51 0.06
C ASN A 127 15.85 17.56 1.09
N LEU A 128 16.30 16.41 1.57
CA LEU A 128 17.43 16.28 2.52
C LEU A 128 18.65 15.63 1.88
N TYR A 129 18.46 14.90 0.78
CA TYR A 129 19.52 14.13 0.14
C TYR A 129 20.72 14.99 -0.26
N ASN A 130 21.89 14.59 0.25
CA ASN A 130 23.19 15.16 -0.10
C ASN A 130 24.24 14.05 -0.19
N ASN A 131 24.71 13.77 -1.41
CA ASN A 131 25.64 12.68 -1.68
C ASN A 131 26.99 12.82 -0.95
N GLU A 132 27.39 14.03 -0.55
CA GLU A 132 28.66 14.30 0.13
C GLU A 132 28.52 14.32 1.65
N ALA A 133 27.30 14.33 2.19
CA ALA A 133 27.06 14.40 3.61
C ALA A 133 27.08 13.00 4.27
N PRO A 134 27.49 12.89 5.56
CA PRO A 134 27.32 11.67 6.32
C PRO A 134 25.86 11.21 6.29
N ARG A 135 25.62 9.90 6.07
CA ARG A 135 24.28 9.30 5.96
C ARG A 135 23.42 9.96 4.85
N TYR A 136 24.07 10.44 3.81
CA TYR A 136 23.42 11.18 2.71
C TYR A 136 22.53 12.37 3.15
N GLY A 137 22.81 12.95 4.34
CA GLY A 137 22.12 14.12 4.87
C GLY A 137 20.86 13.84 5.67
N ILE A 138 20.41 12.59 5.80
CA ILE A 138 19.22 12.24 6.58
C ILE A 138 19.53 11.94 8.05
N PRO A 139 18.53 12.03 8.95
CA PRO A 139 18.70 11.69 10.37
C PRO A 139 19.16 10.24 10.58
N ALA A 140 19.86 10.01 11.71
CA ALA A 140 20.49 8.71 11.99
C ALA A 140 19.51 7.54 12.06
N ARG A 141 18.31 7.76 12.60
CA ARG A 141 17.29 6.70 12.71
C ARG A 141 16.78 6.27 11.34
N GLU A 142 16.39 7.22 10.51
CA GLU A 142 15.89 6.98 9.15
C GLU A 142 16.95 6.28 8.30
N TYR A 143 18.20 6.70 8.44
CA TYR A 143 19.32 6.02 7.78
C TYR A 143 19.48 4.58 8.27
N SER A 144 19.45 4.36 9.59
CA SER A 144 19.57 3.03 10.18
C SER A 144 18.46 2.07 9.72
N LEU A 145 17.22 2.56 9.55
CA LEU A 145 16.12 1.74 9.02
C LEU A 145 16.38 1.32 7.57
N ILE A 146 16.83 2.24 6.72
CA ILE A 146 17.16 1.95 5.32
C ILE A 146 18.36 0.99 5.23
N GLU A 147 19.44 1.27 5.97
CA GLU A 147 20.63 0.44 6.00
C GLU A 147 20.31 -0.98 6.47
N THR A 148 19.59 -1.11 7.58
CA THR A 148 19.16 -2.42 8.11
C THR A 148 18.30 -3.18 7.12
N TYR A 149 17.39 -2.49 6.42
CA TYR A 149 16.56 -3.12 5.39
C TYR A 149 17.41 -3.68 4.25
N VAL A 150 18.34 -2.90 3.69
CA VAL A 150 19.21 -3.35 2.58
C VAL A 150 20.05 -4.56 2.99
N ASP A 151 20.57 -4.55 4.21
CA ASP A 151 21.41 -5.64 4.72
C ASP A 151 20.62 -6.92 5.01
N THR A 152 19.35 -6.80 5.44
CA THR A 152 18.55 -7.93 5.96
C THR A 152 17.55 -8.51 4.95
N ALA A 153 17.08 -7.73 3.99
CA ALA A 153 16.04 -8.20 3.06
C ALA A 153 16.42 -9.49 2.32
N LYS A 154 17.66 -9.60 1.85
CA LYS A 154 18.21 -10.80 1.19
C LYS A 154 18.32 -12.00 2.14
N GLU A 155 18.64 -11.76 3.42
CA GLU A 155 18.69 -12.80 4.45
C GLU A 155 17.28 -13.32 4.73
N MET A 156 16.32 -12.42 4.92
CA MET A 156 14.93 -12.75 5.21
C MET A 156 14.32 -13.63 4.10
N VAL A 157 14.46 -13.25 2.83
CA VAL A 157 13.90 -14.05 1.73
C VAL A 157 14.59 -15.39 1.59
N SER A 158 15.92 -15.45 1.75
CA SER A 158 16.66 -16.71 1.73
C SER A 158 16.21 -17.62 2.88
N PHE A 159 16.06 -17.08 4.08
CA PHE A 159 15.55 -17.81 5.24
C PHE A 159 14.16 -18.43 4.97
N LEU A 160 13.20 -17.66 4.45
CA LEU A 160 11.84 -18.18 4.17
C LEU A 160 11.85 -19.30 3.13
N GLN A 161 12.65 -19.15 2.07
CA GLN A 161 12.82 -20.18 1.05
C GLN A 161 13.49 -21.44 1.63
N ASP A 162 14.56 -21.27 2.41
CA ASP A 162 15.39 -22.38 2.91
C ASP A 162 14.65 -23.22 3.97
N ILE A 163 13.71 -22.63 4.72
CA ILE A 163 12.84 -23.37 5.64
C ILE A 163 11.57 -23.91 4.98
N GLY A 164 11.35 -23.64 3.69
CA GLY A 164 10.18 -24.05 2.93
C GLY A 164 8.88 -23.32 3.28
N ALA A 165 8.98 -22.13 3.89
CA ALA A 165 7.79 -21.33 4.24
C ALA A 165 7.27 -20.49 3.07
N LEU A 166 8.15 -20.10 2.14
CA LEU A 166 7.77 -19.35 0.95
C LEU A 166 8.70 -19.72 -0.22
N ASN A 167 8.14 -20.21 -1.29
CA ASN A 167 8.85 -20.44 -2.55
C ASN A 167 8.79 -19.19 -3.40
N VAL A 168 9.94 -18.74 -3.91
CA VAL A 168 10.05 -17.48 -4.65
C VAL A 168 10.78 -17.63 -5.97
N ILE A 169 10.51 -16.68 -6.87
CA ILE A 169 11.12 -16.58 -8.19
C ILE A 169 11.18 -15.11 -8.61
N GLU A 170 12.14 -14.76 -9.44
CA GLU A 170 12.20 -13.48 -10.14
C GLU A 170 11.19 -13.40 -11.29
N GLU A 171 10.69 -12.21 -11.56
CA GLU A 171 9.84 -11.94 -12.71
C GLU A 171 10.70 -11.55 -13.92
N ILE A 172 10.56 -12.29 -15.01
CA ILE A 172 11.13 -11.94 -16.31
C ILE A 172 10.03 -11.27 -17.14
N ASN A 173 10.23 -10.02 -17.50
CA ASN A 173 9.25 -9.26 -18.28
C ASN A 173 9.19 -9.73 -19.75
N TRP A 174 8.29 -9.16 -20.53
CA TRP A 174 8.07 -9.50 -21.94
C TRP A 174 9.31 -9.26 -22.83
N THR A 175 10.30 -8.49 -22.37
CA THR A 175 11.58 -8.30 -23.09
C THR A 175 12.62 -9.37 -22.78
N GLY A 176 12.29 -10.34 -21.95
CA GLY A 176 13.19 -11.40 -21.50
C GLY A 176 14.18 -10.98 -20.43
N LYS A 177 13.91 -9.90 -19.70
CA LYS A 177 14.78 -9.34 -18.66
C LYS A 177 14.02 -9.21 -17.32
N PRO A 178 14.74 -9.28 -16.19
CA PRO A 178 14.14 -8.94 -14.90
C PRO A 178 13.70 -7.47 -14.84
N GLN A 179 12.75 -7.19 -13.97
CA GLN A 179 12.23 -5.84 -13.76
C GLN A 179 13.31 -4.85 -13.29
N VAL A 180 13.18 -3.58 -13.73
CA VAL A 180 13.91 -2.44 -13.18
C VAL A 180 13.14 -1.81 -12.02
N ASP A 181 13.80 -0.97 -11.23
CA ASP A 181 13.15 -0.18 -10.19
C ASP A 181 12.33 0.99 -10.78
N TYR A 182 11.50 1.63 -9.94
CA TYR A 182 10.56 2.66 -10.41
C TYR A 182 11.23 3.97 -10.83
N MET A 183 12.36 4.31 -10.22
CA MET A 183 13.19 5.46 -10.59
C MET A 183 14.57 5.02 -11.08
N GLU A 184 14.59 4.04 -11.98
CA GLU A 184 15.81 3.41 -12.52
C GLU A 184 16.77 4.38 -13.21
N HIS A 185 16.23 5.52 -13.65
CA HIS A 185 17.01 6.58 -14.30
C HIS A 185 17.82 7.45 -13.35
N LEU A 186 17.56 7.36 -12.03
CA LEU A 186 18.39 8.05 -11.06
C LEU A 186 19.80 7.49 -11.06
N PRO A 187 20.85 8.35 -11.05
CA PRO A 187 22.25 7.89 -11.13
C PRO A 187 22.63 6.86 -10.07
N GLU A 188 22.04 6.96 -8.88
CA GLU A 188 22.28 6.04 -7.77
C GLU A 188 21.71 4.66 -8.02
N ASN A 189 20.65 4.54 -8.82
CA ASN A 189 20.03 3.24 -9.12
C ASN A 189 20.87 2.40 -10.10
N LYS A 190 21.61 3.05 -11.00
CA LYS A 190 22.41 2.38 -12.04
C LYS A 190 21.59 1.45 -12.96
N ALA A 191 20.28 1.66 -13.04
CA ALA A 191 19.33 0.82 -13.80
C ALA A 191 19.45 -0.67 -13.47
N ILE A 192 19.72 -1.01 -12.22
CA ILE A 192 19.82 -2.39 -11.73
C ILE A 192 18.50 -3.13 -11.93
N ARG A 193 18.56 -4.46 -12.06
CA ARG A 193 17.39 -5.32 -12.30
C ARG A 193 17.30 -6.43 -11.26
N GLY A 194 16.10 -7.00 -11.10
CA GLY A 194 15.89 -8.26 -10.38
C GLY A 194 15.76 -8.11 -8.86
N ARG A 195 15.50 -6.90 -8.33
CA ARG A 195 15.24 -6.70 -6.90
C ARG A 195 13.84 -7.17 -6.49
N THR A 196 12.90 -7.31 -7.43
CA THR A 196 11.54 -7.77 -7.16
C THR A 196 11.43 -9.28 -7.36
N LEU A 197 10.87 -9.95 -6.34
CA LEU A 197 10.58 -11.37 -6.32
C LEU A 197 9.08 -11.60 -6.14
N TYR A 198 8.60 -12.74 -6.62
CA TYR A 198 7.20 -13.17 -6.49
C TYR A 198 7.11 -14.58 -5.94
N PRO A 199 5.97 -14.98 -5.36
CA PRO A 199 5.71 -16.38 -5.06
C PRO A 199 5.74 -17.23 -6.33
N LYS A 200 6.18 -18.48 -6.21
CA LYS A 200 6.00 -19.50 -7.25
C LYS A 200 5.21 -20.68 -6.71
N ASN A 201 4.43 -21.31 -7.60
CA ASN A 201 3.70 -22.53 -7.29
C ASN A 201 4.61 -23.77 -7.30
N ASP A 202 4.04 -24.95 -6.97
CA ASP A 202 4.75 -26.22 -6.97
C ASP A 202 5.23 -26.67 -8.36
N ALA A 203 4.62 -26.15 -9.43
CA ALA A 203 5.09 -26.37 -10.81
C ALA A 203 6.31 -25.52 -11.16
N GLY A 204 6.74 -24.62 -10.27
CA GLY A 204 7.87 -23.71 -10.49
C GLY A 204 7.50 -22.46 -11.28
N GLU A 205 6.21 -22.19 -11.48
CA GLU A 205 5.71 -21.04 -12.22
C GLU A 205 5.48 -19.84 -11.31
N ILE A 206 5.75 -18.64 -11.82
CA ILE A 206 5.45 -17.39 -11.12
C ILE A 206 3.95 -17.24 -10.88
N VAL A 207 3.59 -16.86 -9.66
CA VAL A 207 2.21 -16.54 -9.30
C VAL A 207 2.17 -15.09 -8.82
N GLN A 208 1.67 -14.20 -9.68
CA GLN A 208 1.48 -12.80 -9.33
C GLN A 208 0.24 -12.62 -8.44
N SER A 209 0.30 -13.20 -7.24
CA SER A 209 -0.78 -13.21 -6.27
C SER A 209 -0.27 -13.22 -4.84
N GLY A 210 -0.67 -12.21 -4.07
CA GLY A 210 -0.42 -12.20 -2.63
C GLY A 210 -1.22 -13.25 -1.87
N ALA A 211 -2.32 -13.76 -2.45
CA ALA A 211 -3.04 -14.89 -1.89
C ALA A 211 -2.19 -16.16 -1.87
N GLU A 212 -1.40 -16.41 -2.93
CA GLU A 212 -0.43 -17.51 -2.98
C GLU A 212 0.61 -17.39 -1.88
N MET A 213 1.19 -16.18 -1.69
CA MET A 213 2.13 -15.93 -0.59
C MET A 213 1.53 -16.28 0.77
N ILE A 214 0.30 -15.83 1.03
CA ILE A 214 -0.40 -16.09 2.29
C ILE A 214 -0.71 -17.58 2.46
N GLN A 215 -1.13 -18.26 1.41
CA GLN A 215 -1.42 -19.71 1.46
C GLN A 215 -0.17 -20.52 1.84
N GLN A 216 0.97 -20.22 1.24
CA GLN A 216 2.22 -20.93 1.56
C GLN A 216 2.66 -20.66 3.01
N LEU A 217 2.66 -19.39 3.44
CA LEU A 217 3.02 -19.01 4.82
C LEU A 217 2.06 -19.62 5.85
N ALA A 218 0.75 -19.63 5.56
CA ALA A 218 -0.26 -20.21 6.43
C ALA A 218 -0.15 -21.74 6.52
N ALA A 219 0.09 -22.43 5.41
CA ALA A 219 0.30 -23.88 5.39
C ALA A 219 1.51 -24.29 6.26
N TRP A 220 2.63 -23.55 6.13
CA TRP A 220 3.79 -23.77 6.99
C TRP A 220 3.47 -23.48 8.47
N ALA A 221 2.76 -22.39 8.75
CA ALA A 221 2.37 -22.01 10.10
C ALA A 221 1.50 -23.07 10.76
N GLU A 222 0.52 -23.61 10.03
CA GLU A 222 -0.36 -24.70 10.49
C GLU A 222 0.42 -25.99 10.76
N GLU A 223 1.30 -26.40 9.82
CA GLU A 223 2.17 -27.58 10.00
C GLU A 223 3.04 -27.46 11.26
N LYS A 224 3.53 -26.25 11.57
CA LYS A 224 4.40 -26.01 12.74
C LYS A 224 3.61 -25.68 14.02
N GLY A 225 2.29 -25.76 13.99
CA GLY A 225 1.43 -25.62 15.17
C GLY A 225 1.28 -24.18 15.67
N ILE A 226 1.39 -23.18 14.78
CA ILE A 226 1.02 -21.80 15.08
C ILE A 226 -0.51 -21.73 15.15
N GLN A 227 -1.04 -21.23 16.27
CA GLN A 227 -2.48 -21.02 16.40
C GLN A 227 -2.89 -19.69 15.75
N ILE A 228 -3.81 -19.73 14.79
CA ILE A 228 -4.36 -18.54 14.13
C ILE A 228 -5.83 -18.39 14.55
N LEU A 229 -6.16 -17.27 15.20
CA LEU A 229 -7.51 -16.95 15.65
C LEU A 229 -8.07 -15.82 14.80
N THR A 230 -9.04 -16.11 13.96
CA THR A 230 -9.85 -15.13 13.20
C THR A 230 -11.01 -14.62 14.05
N ASN A 231 -11.69 -13.53 13.61
CA ASN A 231 -12.72 -12.82 14.40
C ASN A 231 -12.20 -12.44 15.80
N CYS A 232 -10.92 -12.08 15.88
CA CYS A 232 -10.22 -11.77 17.13
C CYS A 232 -9.62 -10.35 17.04
N MET A 233 -10.39 -9.34 17.43
CA MET A 233 -10.01 -7.94 17.35
C MET A 233 -9.32 -7.50 18.64
N VAL A 234 -8.04 -7.15 18.58
CA VAL A 234 -7.32 -6.56 19.72
C VAL A 234 -7.89 -5.18 20.07
N THR A 235 -8.24 -5.00 21.34
CA THR A 235 -8.89 -3.80 21.86
C THR A 235 -8.02 -2.99 22.81
N SER A 236 -7.05 -3.64 23.49
CA SER A 236 -6.08 -2.99 24.37
C SER A 236 -4.74 -3.70 24.39
N ILE A 237 -3.69 -2.95 24.75
CA ILE A 237 -2.34 -3.46 25.04
C ILE A 237 -2.19 -3.47 26.56
N VAL A 238 -1.78 -4.59 27.12
CA VAL A 238 -1.61 -4.77 28.57
C VAL A 238 -0.14 -4.56 28.96
N GLN A 239 0.06 -3.71 29.98
CA GLN A 239 1.39 -3.44 30.53
C GLN A 239 1.41 -3.84 32.02
N ASP A 240 2.59 -4.23 32.51
CA ASP A 240 2.86 -4.35 33.94
C ASP A 240 3.14 -2.99 34.59
N GLU A 241 3.40 -2.99 35.91
CA GLU A 241 3.70 -1.79 36.68
C GLU A 241 4.97 -1.04 36.23
N ALA A 242 5.88 -1.73 35.52
CA ALA A 242 7.11 -1.16 34.96
C ALA A 242 6.91 -0.58 33.55
N GLY A 243 5.69 -0.72 32.98
CA GLY A 243 5.39 -0.29 31.62
C GLY A 243 5.78 -1.29 30.52
N LYS A 244 6.24 -2.49 30.89
CA LYS A 244 6.52 -3.57 29.95
C LYS A 244 5.21 -4.15 29.40
N VAL A 245 5.13 -4.34 28.10
CA VAL A 245 4.01 -5.01 27.46
C VAL A 245 4.06 -6.51 27.75
N THR A 246 3.01 -7.01 28.39
CA THR A 246 2.86 -8.39 28.84
C THR A 246 1.75 -9.14 28.11
N GLY A 247 0.99 -8.47 27.25
CA GLY A 247 -0.04 -9.09 26.46
C GLY A 247 -1.01 -8.11 25.81
N VAL A 248 -2.14 -8.63 25.39
CA VAL A 248 -3.24 -7.86 24.80
C VAL A 248 -4.59 -8.41 25.27
N GLU A 249 -5.61 -7.54 25.26
CA GLU A 249 -6.99 -7.99 25.29
C GLU A 249 -7.60 -7.90 23.91
N ALA A 250 -8.44 -8.87 23.58
CA ALA A 250 -9.09 -8.93 22.29
C ALA A 250 -10.55 -9.38 22.43
N ASN A 251 -11.40 -8.84 21.57
CA ASN A 251 -12.75 -9.36 21.37
C ASN A 251 -12.66 -10.55 20.41
N TYR A 252 -12.86 -11.75 20.94
CA TYR A 252 -12.82 -12.99 20.19
C TYR A 252 -14.20 -13.65 20.17
N ASN A 253 -14.86 -13.66 19.00
CA ASN A 253 -16.23 -14.14 18.85
C ASN A 253 -17.18 -13.54 19.90
N ASP A 254 -17.15 -12.20 20.03
CA ASP A 254 -17.94 -11.40 20.97
C ASP A 254 -17.63 -11.60 22.47
N ALA A 255 -16.59 -12.35 22.82
CA ALA A 255 -16.09 -12.47 24.19
C ALA A 255 -14.76 -11.73 24.35
N LEU A 256 -14.60 -10.98 25.44
CA LEU A 256 -13.33 -10.35 25.80
C LEU A 256 -12.39 -11.41 26.37
N ILE A 257 -11.26 -11.63 25.71
CA ILE A 257 -10.24 -12.61 26.06
C ILE A 257 -8.91 -11.90 26.27
N SER A 258 -8.19 -12.26 27.33
CA SER A 258 -6.83 -11.79 27.62
C SER A 258 -5.78 -12.79 27.15
N PHE A 259 -4.81 -12.31 26.38
CA PHE A 259 -3.71 -13.09 25.81
C PHE A 259 -2.38 -12.65 26.42
N GLN A 260 -1.69 -13.57 27.09
CA GLN A 260 -0.35 -13.31 27.64
C GLN A 260 0.72 -13.53 26.57
N ALA A 261 1.63 -12.56 26.44
CA ALA A 261 2.86 -12.66 25.68
C ALA A 261 4.05 -12.72 26.66
N LYS A 262 4.68 -13.88 26.81
CA LYS A 262 5.81 -14.05 27.75
C LYS A 262 7.05 -13.26 27.33
N LYS A 263 7.23 -13.08 26.01
CA LYS A 263 8.34 -12.35 25.39
C LYS A 263 7.93 -11.03 24.77
N GLY A 264 6.80 -10.98 24.08
CA GLY A 264 6.34 -9.72 23.49
C GLY A 264 5.19 -9.87 22.48
N VAL A 265 4.69 -8.71 22.08
CA VAL A 265 3.60 -8.53 21.12
C VAL A 265 4.14 -7.86 19.86
N ILE A 266 3.88 -8.45 18.69
CA ILE A 266 4.31 -7.93 17.40
C ILE A 266 3.06 -7.56 16.58
N PHE A 267 2.93 -6.28 16.23
CA PHE A 267 1.85 -5.78 15.38
C PHE A 267 2.27 -5.78 13.90
N GLY A 268 1.47 -6.45 13.07
CA GLY A 268 1.51 -6.41 11.62
C GLY A 268 0.12 -6.15 11.03
N SER A 269 -0.62 -5.20 11.63
CA SER A 269 -2.08 -5.03 11.48
C SER A 269 -2.51 -4.13 10.32
N GLY A 270 -1.58 -3.72 9.42
CA GLY A 270 -1.89 -2.85 8.28
C GLY A 270 -2.14 -1.39 8.65
N GLY A 271 -2.57 -0.60 7.65
CA GLY A 271 -2.79 0.83 7.80
C GLY A 271 -4.19 1.21 8.28
N TYR A 272 -4.60 2.45 7.93
CA TYR A 272 -5.88 3.03 8.37
C TYR A 272 -6.76 3.56 7.22
N SER A 273 -6.54 3.09 6.00
CA SER A 273 -7.21 3.61 4.77
C SER A 273 -8.74 3.51 4.77
N HIS A 274 -9.33 2.66 5.62
CA HIS A 274 -10.77 2.56 5.80
C HIS A 274 -11.30 3.27 7.07
N ASN A 275 -10.45 4.02 7.77
CA ASN A 275 -10.89 4.91 8.85
C ASN A 275 -11.07 6.33 8.29
N LYS A 276 -12.33 6.74 8.08
CA LYS A 276 -12.65 8.03 7.45
C LYS A 276 -12.12 9.23 8.23
N ASP A 277 -12.12 9.16 9.55
CA ASP A 277 -11.66 10.26 10.42
C ASP A 277 -10.14 10.40 10.33
N LEU A 278 -9.39 9.30 10.40
CA LEU A 278 -7.93 9.32 10.25
C LEU A 278 -7.51 9.73 8.84
N MET A 279 -8.22 9.26 7.81
CA MET A 279 -7.97 9.70 6.43
C MET A 279 -8.21 11.20 6.26
N LEU A 280 -9.29 11.74 6.84
CA LEU A 280 -9.57 13.18 6.79
C LEU A 280 -8.52 14.02 7.52
N GLN A 281 -8.05 13.54 8.69
CA GLN A 281 -7.14 14.29 9.55
C GLN A 281 -5.69 14.23 9.08
N TRP A 282 -5.24 13.11 8.53
CA TRP A 282 -3.82 12.86 8.30
C TRP A 282 -3.44 12.79 6.83
N GLN A 283 -4.35 12.41 5.94
CA GLN A 283 -4.03 12.35 4.51
C GLN A 283 -4.24 13.71 3.83
N ARG A 284 -3.39 13.97 2.86
CA ARG A 284 -3.46 15.18 2.05
C ARG A 284 -4.51 15.01 0.95
N GLY A 285 -5.56 15.82 1.00
CA GLY A 285 -6.60 15.86 -0.02
C GLY A 285 -7.55 14.66 -0.02
N PRO A 286 -8.53 14.64 -0.90
CA PRO A 286 -9.52 13.57 -0.99
C PRO A 286 -8.94 12.30 -1.60
N HIS A 287 -9.37 11.15 -1.05
CA HIS A 287 -9.03 9.82 -1.55
C HIS A 287 -10.32 9.05 -1.89
N TYR A 288 -10.27 8.31 -2.99
CA TYR A 288 -11.40 7.55 -3.51
C TYR A 288 -10.97 6.11 -3.79
N GLY A 289 -11.12 5.25 -2.79
CA GLY A 289 -10.85 3.84 -2.93
C GLY A 289 -9.40 3.42 -2.80
N GLY A 290 -9.21 2.17 -3.16
CA GLY A 290 -7.94 1.49 -2.99
C GLY A 290 -8.08 -0.01 -3.18
N CYS A 291 -7.06 -0.76 -2.78
CA CYS A 291 -7.10 -2.23 -2.76
C CYS A 291 -7.02 -2.82 -1.35
N SER A 292 -6.86 -1.98 -0.31
CA SER A 292 -6.78 -2.45 1.07
C SER A 292 -8.10 -3.07 1.54
N VAL A 293 -7.99 -3.97 2.51
CA VAL A 293 -9.18 -4.62 3.10
C VAL A 293 -9.95 -3.64 3.99
N PRO A 294 -11.30 -3.75 4.06
CA PRO A 294 -12.13 -2.85 4.88
C PRO A 294 -11.78 -2.85 6.37
N THR A 295 -11.09 -3.88 6.84
CA THR A 295 -10.62 -4.00 8.22
C THR A 295 -9.37 -3.16 8.55
N ASN A 296 -8.74 -2.48 7.58
CA ASN A 296 -7.62 -1.57 7.81
C ASN A 296 -8.12 -0.23 8.37
N THR A 297 -8.30 -0.18 9.69
CA THR A 297 -8.91 0.96 10.42
C THR A 297 -7.95 1.66 11.38
N GLY A 298 -6.65 1.29 11.39
CA GLY A 298 -5.63 1.95 12.18
C GLY A 298 -5.63 1.58 13.67
N ASP A 299 -5.97 0.37 13.99
CA ASP A 299 -6.09 -0.07 15.38
C ASP A 299 -4.80 0.13 16.17
N PHE A 300 -3.65 -0.25 15.56
CA PHE A 300 -2.35 -0.11 16.24
C PHE A 300 -1.97 1.35 16.50
N VAL A 301 -2.30 2.27 15.60
CA VAL A 301 -2.04 3.71 15.82
C VAL A 301 -2.74 4.18 17.09
N ARG A 302 -4.02 3.81 17.27
CA ARG A 302 -4.78 4.14 18.47
C ARG A 302 -4.22 3.43 19.70
N LEU A 303 -4.01 2.13 19.63
CA LEU A 303 -3.58 1.31 20.77
C LEU A 303 -2.18 1.71 21.26
N ALA A 304 -1.22 1.88 20.35
CA ALA A 304 0.13 2.33 20.72
C ALA A 304 0.13 3.75 21.30
N GLY A 305 -0.72 4.64 20.77
CA GLY A 305 -0.88 5.98 21.30
C GLY A 305 -1.36 6.01 22.74
N THR A 306 -2.24 5.10 23.15
CA THR A 306 -2.74 5.04 24.54
C THR A 306 -1.68 4.65 25.57
N ILE A 307 -0.60 4.02 25.14
CA ILE A 307 0.51 3.61 26.02
C ILE A 307 1.79 4.43 25.81
N GLY A 308 1.66 5.62 25.21
CA GLY A 308 2.76 6.59 25.11
C GLY A 308 3.73 6.38 23.94
N ALA A 309 3.41 5.56 22.95
CA ALA A 309 4.25 5.40 21.77
C ALA A 309 4.38 6.72 20.98
N GLN A 310 5.59 7.05 20.55
CA GLN A 310 5.85 8.17 19.67
C GLN A 310 5.23 7.93 18.29
N MET A 311 4.36 8.83 17.83
CA MET A 311 3.82 8.77 16.48
C MET A 311 4.82 9.37 15.48
N GLY A 312 5.09 8.62 14.41
CA GLY A 312 5.92 9.06 13.30
C GLY A 312 5.10 9.72 12.19
N ASN A 313 5.57 9.57 10.95
CA ASN A 313 4.85 10.08 9.78
C ASN A 313 3.52 9.34 9.60
N THR A 314 2.42 10.02 9.88
CA THR A 314 1.07 9.49 9.66
C THR A 314 0.48 9.90 8.30
N ALA A 315 1.09 10.86 7.58
CA ALA A 315 0.62 11.32 6.27
C ALA A 315 1.08 10.41 5.11
N GLY A 316 1.88 9.38 5.40
CA GLY A 316 2.38 8.42 4.43
C GLY A 316 1.27 7.52 3.89
N ALA A 317 1.36 7.20 2.60
CA ALA A 317 0.55 6.15 1.97
C ALA A 317 1.22 5.66 0.69
N PHE A 318 1.08 4.38 0.40
CA PHE A 318 1.33 3.84 -0.92
C PHE A 318 0.09 4.06 -1.77
N ARG A 319 0.25 4.62 -2.96
CA ARG A 319 -0.87 5.14 -3.75
C ARG A 319 -0.93 4.51 -5.12
N ALA A 320 -2.15 4.37 -5.66
CA ALA A 320 -2.42 4.13 -7.06
C ALA A 320 -3.71 4.86 -7.44
N GLN A 321 -3.79 5.33 -8.67
CA GLN A 321 -5.04 5.93 -9.16
C GLN A 321 -6.17 4.92 -9.05
N SER A 322 -7.37 5.42 -8.81
CA SER A 322 -8.59 4.62 -8.64
C SER A 322 -9.66 5.10 -9.63
N MET A 323 -10.40 4.17 -10.21
CA MET A 323 -11.64 4.48 -10.91
C MET A 323 -12.69 4.86 -9.88
N ILE A 324 -13.02 6.17 -9.79
CA ILE A 324 -13.92 6.69 -8.76
C ILE A 324 -15.29 6.01 -8.78
N GLU A 325 -15.84 5.73 -9.97
CA GLU A 325 -17.16 5.12 -10.11
C GLU A 325 -17.17 3.65 -9.69
N ALA A 326 -16.10 2.91 -9.97
CA ALA A 326 -15.94 1.54 -9.49
C ALA A 326 -15.83 1.48 -7.96
N TYR A 327 -15.11 2.44 -7.36
CA TYR A 327 -15.05 2.58 -5.90
C TYR A 327 -16.42 2.90 -5.30
N LEU A 328 -17.15 3.86 -5.86
CA LEU A 328 -18.46 4.25 -5.33
C LEU A 328 -19.49 3.12 -5.45
N ALA A 329 -19.38 2.29 -6.49
CA ALA A 329 -20.23 1.10 -6.66
C ALA A 329 -19.88 -0.03 -5.67
N ASN A 330 -18.60 -0.18 -5.32
CA ASN A 330 -18.12 -1.19 -4.35
C ASN A 330 -16.95 -0.67 -3.50
N PRO A 331 -17.22 0.07 -2.41
CA PRO A 331 -16.18 0.66 -1.57
C PRO A 331 -15.25 -0.35 -0.87
N GLY A 332 -15.65 -1.62 -0.76
CA GLY A 332 -14.83 -2.71 -0.22
C GLY A 332 -14.01 -3.45 -1.26
N GLY A 333 -14.22 -3.18 -2.55
CA GLY A 333 -13.54 -3.81 -3.67
C GLY A 333 -12.22 -3.11 -4.03
N SER A 334 -11.43 -3.75 -4.90
CA SER A 334 -10.28 -3.12 -5.52
C SER A 334 -10.74 -2.26 -6.70
N SER A 335 -10.33 -0.99 -6.71
CA SER A 335 -10.65 -0.02 -7.78
C SER A 335 -9.41 0.61 -8.41
N ASN A 336 -8.21 0.15 -8.02
CA ASN A 336 -6.94 0.73 -8.45
C ASN A 336 -6.60 0.43 -9.92
N VAL A 337 -5.97 1.40 -10.56
CA VAL A 337 -5.39 1.31 -11.90
C VAL A 337 -3.87 1.48 -11.78
N PHE A 338 -3.16 0.35 -11.76
CA PHE A 338 -1.71 0.32 -11.62
C PHE A 338 -1.03 0.74 -12.92
N TYR A 339 -1.45 0.16 -14.03
CA TYR A 339 -0.95 0.46 -15.36
C TYR A 339 -2.01 1.19 -16.16
N LEU A 340 -1.54 2.03 -17.06
CA LEU A 340 -2.37 2.68 -18.07
C LEU A 340 -2.01 2.01 -19.41
N PRO A 341 -2.72 0.92 -19.78
CA PRO A 341 -2.41 0.16 -20.98
C PRO A 341 -2.69 0.97 -22.24
N GLY A 342 -2.09 0.54 -23.35
CA GLY A 342 -2.25 1.20 -24.64
C GLY A 342 -1.15 2.21 -24.96
N ASP A 343 -1.06 2.52 -26.25
CA ASP A 343 -0.11 3.48 -26.82
C ASP A 343 -0.80 4.75 -27.35
N SER A 344 -2.06 4.68 -27.80
CA SER A 344 -2.89 5.84 -28.19
C SER A 344 -3.80 6.26 -27.02
N MET A 345 -3.19 6.79 -25.97
CA MET A 345 -3.88 7.24 -24.75
C MET A 345 -3.07 8.32 -24.03
N LEU A 346 -3.75 9.16 -23.27
CA LEU A 346 -3.14 10.19 -22.40
C LEU A 346 -4.00 10.49 -21.18
N LEU A 347 -3.39 11.09 -20.15
CA LEU A 347 -4.08 11.65 -19.00
C LEU A 347 -4.25 13.15 -19.17
N ILE A 348 -5.48 13.63 -18.97
CA ILE A 348 -5.82 15.05 -18.98
C ILE A 348 -6.53 15.45 -17.69
N ASN A 349 -6.38 16.71 -17.32
CA ASN A 349 -7.08 17.32 -16.20
C ASN A 349 -8.36 18.06 -16.64
N LYS A 350 -9.03 18.71 -15.68
CA LYS A 350 -10.24 19.50 -15.93
C LYS A 350 -10.08 20.66 -16.94
N TYR A 351 -8.84 21.05 -17.26
CA TYR A 351 -8.49 22.05 -18.24
C TYR A 351 -8.18 21.47 -19.63
N GLY A 352 -8.40 20.19 -19.85
CA GLY A 352 -8.08 19.52 -21.12
C GLY A 352 -6.56 19.40 -21.39
N LYS A 353 -5.71 19.53 -20.37
CA LYS A 353 -4.25 19.54 -20.50
C LYS A 353 -3.62 18.28 -19.95
N ARG A 354 -2.60 17.75 -20.62
CA ARG A 354 -1.68 16.77 -20.05
C ARG A 354 -0.93 17.39 -18.89
N PHE A 355 -0.54 16.56 -17.92
CA PHE A 355 0.15 17.01 -16.71
C PHE A 355 1.20 16.01 -16.21
N VAL A 356 1.43 14.92 -16.92
CA VAL A 356 2.27 13.79 -16.48
C VAL A 356 2.76 12.94 -17.65
N ASN A 357 3.86 12.24 -17.44
CA ASN A 357 4.20 11.04 -18.20
C ASN A 357 3.33 9.88 -17.72
N GLU A 358 2.41 9.43 -18.55
CA GLU A 358 1.41 8.41 -18.22
C GLU A 358 2.01 7.04 -17.93
N LYS A 359 3.25 6.82 -18.38
CA LYS A 359 3.96 5.55 -18.21
C LYS A 359 4.85 5.49 -16.96
N ARG A 360 4.93 6.58 -16.17
CA ARG A 360 5.61 6.54 -14.87
C ARG A 360 4.82 5.71 -13.85
N ASN A 361 5.48 5.34 -12.75
CA ASN A 361 4.89 4.48 -11.73
C ASN A 361 3.61 5.07 -11.11
N TYR A 362 2.74 4.20 -10.71
CA TYR A 362 1.41 4.55 -10.22
C TYR A 362 1.42 5.36 -8.93
N THR A 363 2.42 5.20 -8.06
CA THR A 363 2.51 5.96 -6.80
C THR A 363 2.79 7.43 -7.08
N ASP A 364 3.81 7.73 -7.89
CA ASP A 364 4.17 9.11 -8.23
C ASP A 364 3.12 9.78 -9.11
N ARG A 365 2.52 9.04 -10.06
CA ARG A 365 1.38 9.53 -10.84
C ARG A 365 0.23 9.97 -9.95
N THR A 366 -0.07 9.19 -8.90
CA THR A 366 -1.17 9.51 -7.97
C THR A 366 -0.85 10.73 -7.12
N MET A 367 0.41 11.04 -6.82
CA MET A 367 0.77 12.26 -6.08
C MET A 367 0.36 13.54 -6.80
N LEU A 368 0.20 13.51 -8.12
CA LEU A 368 -0.21 14.67 -8.90
C LEU A 368 -1.68 15.08 -8.70
N HIS A 369 -2.51 14.22 -8.12
CA HIS A 369 -3.87 14.59 -7.71
C HIS A 369 -3.89 15.62 -6.57
N PHE A 370 -2.77 15.75 -5.82
CA PHE A 370 -2.61 16.67 -4.69
C PHE A 370 -1.86 17.96 -5.07
N VAL A 371 -1.91 18.38 -6.32
CA VAL A 371 -1.39 19.66 -6.78
C VAL A 371 -2.41 20.74 -6.47
N TRP A 372 -2.03 21.66 -5.58
CA TRP A 372 -2.87 22.76 -5.13
C TRP A 372 -2.59 24.04 -5.94
N ASP A 373 -3.64 24.65 -6.49
CA ASP A 373 -3.59 25.98 -7.09
C ASP A 373 -4.05 27.02 -6.04
N PRO A 374 -3.15 27.86 -5.51
CA PRO A 374 -3.50 28.83 -4.48
C PRO A 374 -4.31 30.03 -5.01
N VAL A 375 -4.31 30.27 -6.34
CA VAL A 375 -5.07 31.36 -6.94
C VAL A 375 -6.54 30.99 -7.09
N LYS A 376 -6.79 29.77 -7.53
CA LYS A 376 -8.15 29.23 -7.72
C LYS A 376 -8.70 28.55 -6.47
N ALA A 377 -7.87 28.33 -5.45
CA ALA A 377 -8.19 27.58 -4.23
C ALA A 377 -8.74 26.19 -4.53
N GLU A 378 -8.06 25.43 -5.40
CA GLU A 378 -8.50 24.11 -5.84
C GLU A 378 -7.36 23.10 -5.97
N TRP A 379 -7.73 21.83 -5.91
CA TRP A 379 -6.87 20.74 -6.34
C TRP A 379 -7.00 20.57 -7.86
N THR A 380 -6.03 21.06 -8.63
CA THR A 380 -6.06 21.16 -10.10
C THR A 380 -6.37 19.82 -10.76
N ASN A 381 -5.80 18.74 -10.21
CA ASN A 381 -5.92 17.39 -10.76
C ASN A 381 -6.74 16.46 -9.82
N MET A 382 -7.66 17.00 -9.00
CA MET A 382 -8.45 16.17 -8.05
C MET A 382 -9.09 14.97 -8.73
N LEU A 383 -9.71 15.19 -9.87
CA LEU A 383 -10.09 14.15 -10.82
C LEU A 383 -9.36 14.36 -12.14
N THR A 384 -8.97 13.28 -12.77
CA THR A 384 -8.31 13.27 -14.07
C THR A 384 -9.01 12.30 -15.02
N PHE A 385 -8.77 12.45 -16.31
CA PHE A 385 -9.44 11.64 -17.31
C PHE A 385 -8.39 10.88 -18.12
N MET A 386 -8.48 9.54 -18.10
CA MET A 386 -7.75 8.70 -19.03
C MET A 386 -8.50 8.73 -20.36
N LEU A 387 -7.98 9.46 -21.33
CA LEU A 387 -8.51 9.57 -22.68
C LEU A 387 -7.82 8.58 -23.60
N PHE A 388 -8.57 7.86 -24.42
CA PHE A 388 -8.05 6.91 -25.42
C PHE A 388 -9.01 6.75 -26.58
N ASP A 389 -8.56 6.09 -27.63
CA ASP A 389 -9.37 5.83 -28.83
C ASP A 389 -9.65 4.33 -29.05
N THR A 390 -10.28 4.01 -30.16
CA THR A 390 -10.63 2.63 -30.55
C THR A 390 -9.40 1.73 -30.64
N ARG A 391 -8.22 2.25 -31.06
CA ARG A 391 -6.99 1.46 -31.14
C ARG A 391 -6.64 0.88 -29.77
N THR A 392 -6.49 1.73 -28.77
CA THR A 392 -6.18 1.29 -27.41
C THR A 392 -7.30 0.40 -26.84
N ALA A 393 -8.56 0.78 -26.99
CA ALA A 393 -9.71 0.00 -26.52
C ALA A 393 -9.75 -1.42 -27.10
N THR A 394 -9.38 -1.58 -28.36
CA THR A 394 -9.42 -2.87 -29.07
C THR A 394 -8.20 -3.72 -28.77
N LEU A 395 -7.00 -3.15 -28.86
CA LEU A 395 -5.76 -3.92 -28.75
C LEU A 395 -5.49 -4.42 -27.32
N TRP A 396 -5.88 -3.67 -26.28
CA TRP A 396 -5.69 -4.04 -24.88
C TRP A 396 -7.01 -4.43 -24.18
N GLN A 397 -8.02 -4.86 -24.95
CA GLN A 397 -9.30 -5.35 -24.40
C GLN A 397 -9.09 -6.46 -23.36
N GLY A 398 -9.92 -6.46 -22.31
CA GLY A 398 -9.83 -7.43 -21.21
C GLY A 398 -8.69 -7.19 -20.23
N TYR A 399 -7.77 -6.27 -20.51
CA TYR A 399 -6.79 -5.83 -19.52
C TYR A 399 -7.34 -4.63 -18.72
N PRO A 400 -7.44 -4.69 -17.39
CA PRO A 400 -7.99 -3.57 -16.62
C PRO A 400 -7.27 -2.24 -16.93
N PRO A 401 -7.99 -1.12 -17.14
CA PRO A 401 -9.43 -0.94 -16.93
C PRO A 401 -10.32 -1.18 -18.16
N PHE A 402 -9.86 -1.86 -19.19
CA PHE A 402 -10.66 -2.04 -20.43
C PHE A 402 -11.52 -3.31 -20.38
N PRO A 403 -12.79 -3.23 -20.89
CA PRO A 403 -13.65 -4.40 -21.01
C PRO A 403 -13.14 -5.35 -22.10
N VAL A 404 -13.61 -6.59 -22.06
CA VAL A 404 -13.55 -7.48 -23.21
C VAL A 404 -14.50 -6.93 -24.30
N GLN A 405 -14.17 -7.17 -25.57
CA GLN A 405 -14.99 -6.69 -26.69
C GLN A 405 -16.44 -7.17 -26.56
N GLY A 406 -17.37 -6.24 -26.61
CA GLY A 406 -18.81 -6.51 -26.50
C GLY A 406 -19.36 -6.44 -25.08
N GLU A 407 -18.52 -6.27 -24.04
CA GLU A 407 -18.96 -6.00 -22.69
C GLU A 407 -19.12 -4.49 -22.47
N GLU A 408 -20.23 -4.10 -21.82
CA GLU A 408 -20.44 -2.72 -21.38
C GLU A 408 -19.82 -2.52 -20.00
N MET A 409 -19.06 -1.43 -19.85
CA MET A 409 -18.59 -0.98 -18.56
C MET A 409 -19.30 0.32 -18.16
N PRO A 410 -19.99 0.34 -17.01
CA PRO A 410 -20.81 1.49 -16.60
C PRO A 410 -20.01 2.78 -16.41
N TYR A 411 -18.70 2.67 -16.11
CA TYR A 411 -17.79 3.80 -15.93
C TYR A 411 -17.04 4.21 -17.19
N LEU A 412 -17.21 3.53 -18.31
CA LEU A 412 -16.67 3.97 -19.59
C LEU A 412 -17.56 5.08 -20.19
N ILE A 413 -16.93 6.18 -20.55
CA ILE A 413 -17.57 7.34 -21.16
C ILE A 413 -17.12 7.38 -22.61
N LYS A 414 -18.07 7.44 -23.54
CA LYS A 414 -17.81 7.48 -24.99
C LYS A 414 -18.32 8.79 -25.58
N GLY A 415 -17.67 9.28 -26.62
CA GLY A 415 -18.17 10.30 -27.54
C GLY A 415 -17.69 10.02 -28.95
N ASP A 416 -18.55 10.12 -29.93
CA ASP A 416 -18.18 9.95 -31.35
C ASP A 416 -17.37 11.15 -31.85
N THR A 417 -17.47 12.28 -31.15
CA THR A 417 -16.65 13.49 -31.34
C THR A 417 -16.08 13.95 -29.98
N LEU A 418 -15.16 14.90 -29.99
CA LEU A 418 -14.62 15.51 -28.75
C LEU A 418 -15.68 16.37 -28.04
N GLU A 419 -16.56 17.02 -28.78
CA GLU A 419 -17.69 17.78 -28.27
C GLU A 419 -18.65 16.87 -27.49
N GLU A 420 -19.05 15.74 -28.10
CA GLU A 420 -19.91 14.75 -27.42
C GLU A 420 -19.22 14.13 -26.19
N LEU A 421 -17.92 13.87 -26.27
CA LEU A 421 -17.16 13.39 -25.11
C LEU A 421 -17.17 14.40 -23.96
N GLU A 422 -16.99 15.70 -24.24
CA GLU A 422 -17.07 16.76 -23.24
C GLU A 422 -18.45 16.84 -22.59
N GLU A 423 -19.54 16.79 -23.40
CA GLU A 423 -20.92 16.76 -22.90
C GLU A 423 -21.16 15.55 -21.97
N ASN A 424 -20.71 14.36 -22.38
CA ASN A 424 -20.89 13.14 -21.63
C ASN A 424 -20.02 13.12 -20.34
N LEU A 425 -18.80 13.66 -20.39
CA LEU A 425 -17.96 13.88 -19.21
C LEU A 425 -18.63 14.85 -18.23
N SER A 426 -19.13 16.00 -18.71
CA SER A 426 -19.81 16.99 -17.89
C SER A 426 -21.04 16.43 -17.21
N ALA A 427 -21.86 15.66 -17.94
CA ALA A 427 -23.03 14.98 -17.40
C ALA A 427 -22.65 13.94 -16.35
N ARG A 428 -21.52 13.23 -16.53
CA ARG A 428 -21.03 12.25 -15.56
C ARG A 428 -20.51 12.94 -14.30
N LEU A 429 -19.75 14.02 -14.42
CA LEU A 429 -19.27 14.81 -13.29
C LEU A 429 -20.40 15.40 -12.46
N ALA A 430 -21.46 15.87 -13.10
CA ALA A 430 -22.66 16.34 -12.41
C ALA A 430 -23.32 15.24 -11.53
N LYS A 431 -23.31 13.98 -11.97
CA LYS A 431 -23.79 12.84 -11.17
C LYS A 431 -22.87 12.53 -10.00
N LEU A 432 -21.56 12.80 -10.12
CA LEU A 432 -20.56 12.57 -9.08
C LEU A 432 -20.48 13.72 -8.08
N ALA A 433 -21.12 14.86 -8.31
CA ALA A 433 -21.05 16.05 -7.47
C ALA A 433 -21.31 15.80 -5.96
N PRO A 434 -22.24 14.91 -5.54
CA PRO A 434 -22.41 14.58 -4.11
C PRO A 434 -21.15 14.02 -3.42
N HIS A 435 -20.22 13.47 -4.19
CA HIS A 435 -18.97 12.87 -3.69
C HIS A 435 -17.73 13.73 -3.96
N THR A 436 -17.79 14.66 -4.90
CA THR A 436 -16.63 15.42 -5.41
C THR A 436 -16.81 16.93 -5.26
N GLY A 437 -17.90 17.37 -4.63
CA GLY A 437 -18.22 18.79 -4.53
C GLY A 437 -18.55 19.39 -5.91
N ALA A 438 -18.22 20.65 -6.11
CA ALA A 438 -18.52 21.37 -7.36
C ALA A 438 -17.45 21.13 -8.46
N PHE A 439 -16.78 19.97 -8.47
CA PHE A 439 -15.77 19.70 -9.50
C PHE A 439 -16.44 19.58 -10.87
N ALA A 440 -15.99 20.38 -11.84
CA ALA A 440 -16.51 20.44 -13.20
C ALA A 440 -15.38 20.69 -14.19
N LEU A 441 -15.63 20.47 -15.48
CA LEU A 441 -14.72 20.89 -16.55
C LEU A 441 -14.63 22.41 -16.57
N ASP A 442 -13.46 22.94 -16.90
CA ASP A 442 -13.25 24.36 -17.13
C ASP A 442 -13.82 24.78 -18.50
N GLU A 443 -14.24 26.02 -18.65
CA GLU A 443 -14.78 26.54 -19.91
C GLU A 443 -13.80 26.43 -21.09
N THR A 444 -12.51 26.36 -20.81
CA THR A 444 -11.46 26.19 -21.81
C THR A 444 -11.17 24.75 -22.17
N PHE A 445 -11.85 23.77 -21.54
CA PHE A 445 -11.52 22.35 -21.65
C PHE A 445 -11.43 21.86 -23.09
N LEU A 446 -12.46 22.04 -23.88
CA LEU A 446 -12.51 21.51 -25.26
C LEU A 446 -11.44 22.14 -26.16
N ALA A 447 -11.27 23.46 -26.08
CA ALA A 447 -10.28 24.16 -26.89
C ALA A 447 -8.86 23.68 -26.53
N SER A 448 -8.56 23.61 -25.23
CA SER A 448 -7.26 23.09 -24.74
C SER A 448 -7.05 21.63 -25.07
N LEU A 449 -8.11 20.80 -25.01
CA LEU A 449 -8.02 19.38 -25.39
C LEU A 449 -7.62 19.21 -26.86
N LYS A 450 -8.22 19.97 -27.76
CA LYS A 450 -7.86 19.93 -29.18
C LYS A 450 -6.40 20.28 -29.43
N ASP A 451 -5.89 21.31 -28.74
CA ASP A 451 -4.47 21.69 -28.80
C ASP A 451 -3.57 20.62 -28.18
N THR A 452 -3.97 20.05 -27.05
CA THR A 452 -3.25 18.95 -26.37
C THR A 452 -3.14 17.74 -27.29
N LEU A 453 -4.21 17.31 -27.97
CA LEU A 453 -4.19 16.18 -28.88
C LEU A 453 -3.32 16.44 -30.10
N LYS A 454 -3.36 17.65 -30.66
CA LYS A 454 -2.48 18.06 -31.77
C LYS A 454 -1.00 17.95 -31.37
N THR A 455 -0.65 18.45 -30.20
CA THR A 455 0.72 18.40 -29.67
C THR A 455 1.15 16.96 -29.40
N TYR A 456 0.32 16.18 -28.69
CA TYR A 456 0.58 14.77 -28.40
C TYR A 456 0.79 13.94 -29.68
N ASN A 457 -0.10 14.11 -30.67
CA ASN A 457 0.02 13.41 -31.95
C ASN A 457 1.29 13.80 -32.72
N GLY A 458 1.75 15.05 -32.57
CA GLY A 458 3.05 15.50 -33.07
C GLY A 458 4.20 14.72 -32.44
N TYR A 459 4.19 14.59 -31.12
CA TYR A 459 5.19 13.85 -30.36
C TYR A 459 5.17 12.34 -30.69
N ALA A 460 4.00 11.75 -30.79
CA ALA A 460 3.86 10.35 -31.17
C ALA A 460 4.43 10.07 -32.58
N LYS A 461 4.20 10.97 -33.56
CA LYS A 461 4.76 10.90 -34.92
C LYS A 461 6.27 11.14 -34.94
N SER A 462 6.80 12.06 -34.13
CA SER A 462 8.24 12.33 -34.02
C SER A 462 9.00 11.24 -33.26
N GLY A 463 8.32 10.57 -32.33
CA GLY A 463 8.88 9.59 -31.40
C GLY A 463 9.44 10.20 -30.12
N LYS A 464 9.29 11.52 -29.90
CA LYS A 464 9.83 12.22 -28.74
C LYS A 464 8.77 13.07 -28.07
N ASP A 465 8.52 12.82 -26.79
CA ASP A 465 7.65 13.59 -25.93
C ASP A 465 8.45 14.72 -25.25
N GLU A 466 8.37 15.93 -25.80
CA GLU A 466 9.13 17.10 -25.30
C GLU A 466 8.57 17.64 -23.99
N ASP A 467 7.29 17.32 -23.62
CA ASP A 467 6.66 17.83 -22.42
C ASP A 467 6.98 16.97 -21.18
N PHE A 468 6.95 15.64 -21.31
CA PHE A 468 7.03 14.72 -20.17
C PHE A 468 8.01 13.55 -20.37
N ALA A 469 8.78 13.53 -21.45
CA ALA A 469 9.79 12.52 -21.76
C ALA A 469 9.24 11.07 -21.73
N ARG A 470 7.98 10.87 -22.14
CA ARG A 470 7.34 9.55 -22.16
C ARG A 470 8.05 8.63 -23.16
N GLY A 471 8.53 7.50 -22.65
CA GLY A 471 9.29 6.52 -23.40
C GLY A 471 10.80 6.72 -23.36
N ASP A 472 11.33 7.76 -22.72
CA ASP A 472 12.78 7.95 -22.57
C ASP A 472 13.36 6.96 -21.55
N GLN A 473 12.59 6.56 -20.56
CA GLN A 473 13.03 5.71 -19.47
C GLN A 473 12.81 4.21 -19.76
N ILE A 474 13.65 3.35 -19.19
CA ILE A 474 13.52 1.89 -19.32
C ILE A 474 12.19 1.43 -18.71
N TYR A 475 11.84 1.95 -17.55
CA TYR A 475 10.58 1.65 -16.85
C TYR A 475 9.36 1.89 -17.75
N ASP A 476 9.33 3.02 -18.48
CA ASP A 476 8.23 3.37 -19.38
C ASP A 476 8.07 2.32 -20.50
N ARG A 477 9.19 1.84 -21.05
CA ARG A 477 9.20 0.92 -22.20
C ARG A 477 9.04 -0.53 -21.86
N GLU A 478 9.52 -0.97 -20.70
CA GLU A 478 9.61 -2.40 -20.38
C GLU A 478 8.67 -2.84 -19.27
N PHE A 479 8.22 -1.91 -18.39
CA PHE A 479 7.36 -2.24 -17.26
C PHE A 479 5.89 -1.85 -17.54
N THR A 480 5.63 -0.59 -17.88
CA THR A 480 4.27 -0.08 -18.06
C THR A 480 3.79 -0.08 -19.51
N THR A 481 4.66 -0.43 -20.43
CA THR A 481 4.33 -0.71 -21.84
C THR A 481 4.57 -2.18 -22.10
N PHE A 482 3.57 -2.86 -22.63
CA PHE A 482 3.58 -4.30 -22.88
C PHE A 482 2.73 -4.62 -24.12
N PRO A 483 2.97 -5.78 -24.77
CA PRO A 483 2.23 -6.19 -25.96
C PRO A 483 0.72 -6.21 -25.74
N PRO A 484 -0.07 -5.98 -26.79
CA PRO A 484 -1.52 -6.11 -26.75
C PRO A 484 -1.99 -7.47 -26.23
N THR A 485 -3.20 -7.48 -25.66
CA THR A 485 -3.86 -8.71 -25.20
C THR A 485 -4.45 -9.51 -26.34
N VAL A 486 -4.65 -8.88 -27.51
CA VAL A 486 -5.19 -9.55 -28.71
C VAL A 486 -4.11 -10.37 -29.39
N PRO A 487 -4.27 -11.71 -29.48
CA PRO A 487 -3.28 -12.56 -30.12
C PRO A 487 -3.04 -12.19 -31.59
N GLY A 488 -1.76 -12.11 -31.99
CA GLY A 488 -1.36 -11.81 -33.36
C GLY A 488 -1.50 -10.34 -33.78
N ALA A 489 -1.84 -9.45 -32.86
CA ALA A 489 -1.83 -8.02 -33.14
C ALA A 489 -0.43 -7.55 -33.52
N GLU A 490 -0.33 -6.74 -34.59
CA GLU A 490 0.94 -6.10 -34.98
C GLU A 490 1.26 -4.99 -33.97
N TRP A 491 2.30 -5.24 -33.15
CA TRP A 491 2.77 -4.27 -32.17
C TRP A 491 4.24 -4.53 -31.84
N PRO A 492 5.11 -3.49 -31.71
CA PRO A 492 4.77 -2.11 -32.11
C PRO A 492 4.54 -2.01 -33.64
N PRO A 493 3.77 -1.02 -34.11
CA PRO A 493 3.64 -0.77 -35.54
C PRO A 493 5.01 -0.55 -36.20
N ALA A 494 5.17 -0.96 -37.47
CA ALA A 494 6.45 -0.90 -38.18
C ALA A 494 7.03 0.53 -38.28
N ASP A 495 6.18 1.55 -38.27
CA ASP A 495 6.54 2.97 -38.31
C ASP A 495 6.68 3.61 -36.93
N SER A 496 6.45 2.85 -35.85
CA SER A 496 6.56 3.36 -34.48
C SER A 496 8.00 3.74 -34.14
N LYS A 497 8.18 4.99 -33.74
CA LYS A 497 9.47 5.51 -33.24
C LYS A 497 9.56 5.48 -31.72
N ASN A 498 8.42 5.33 -31.04
CA ASN A 498 8.32 5.24 -29.61
C ASN A 498 7.18 4.27 -29.24
N ILE A 499 7.55 3.09 -28.73
CA ILE A 499 6.58 2.02 -28.43
C ILE A 499 5.54 2.39 -27.36
N THR A 500 5.78 3.47 -26.62
CA THR A 500 4.88 3.93 -25.57
C THR A 500 3.80 4.87 -26.08
N MET A 501 3.92 5.36 -27.32
CA MET A 501 3.05 6.40 -27.90
C MET A 501 2.64 6.04 -29.32
N TYR A 502 1.38 6.21 -29.63
CA TYR A 502 0.82 6.19 -30.97
C TYR A 502 -0.17 7.34 -31.13
N PRO A 503 -0.30 8.00 -32.29
CA PRO A 503 -1.26 9.08 -32.47
C PRO A 503 -2.69 8.63 -32.18
N LEU A 504 -3.44 9.42 -31.41
CA LEU A 504 -4.87 9.23 -31.29
C LEU A 504 -5.56 9.53 -32.62
N SER A 505 -6.65 8.81 -32.90
CA SER A 505 -7.51 9.05 -34.04
C SER A 505 -7.96 10.53 -34.13
N GLU A 506 -8.02 11.06 -35.32
CA GLU A 506 -8.52 12.42 -35.56
C GLU A 506 -10.05 12.49 -35.68
N THR A 507 -10.73 11.35 -35.79
CA THR A 507 -12.15 11.26 -36.10
C THR A 507 -13.01 10.51 -35.07
N GLY A 508 -12.41 10.13 -33.93
CA GLY A 508 -13.13 9.34 -32.91
C GLY A 508 -13.49 7.91 -33.39
N PRO A 509 -14.31 7.16 -32.65
CA PRO A 509 -14.82 7.52 -31.33
C PRO A 509 -13.71 7.63 -30.28
N TYR A 510 -13.97 8.47 -29.28
CA TYR A 510 -13.09 8.67 -28.12
C TYR A 510 -13.74 8.08 -26.88
N TYR A 511 -12.90 7.68 -25.95
CA TYR A 511 -13.33 7.09 -24.68
C TYR A 511 -12.61 7.77 -23.51
N ALA A 512 -13.28 7.85 -22.37
CA ALA A 512 -12.67 8.35 -21.15
C ALA A 512 -13.07 7.54 -19.92
N LEU A 513 -12.16 7.52 -18.93
CA LEU A 513 -12.40 7.00 -17.58
C LEU A 513 -12.05 8.10 -16.59
N ILE A 514 -12.83 8.24 -15.51
CA ILE A 514 -12.56 9.22 -14.45
C ILE A 514 -11.70 8.56 -13.39
N LEU A 515 -10.49 9.09 -13.21
CA LEU A 515 -9.52 8.65 -12.22
C LEU A 515 -9.38 9.65 -11.09
N ALA A 516 -9.24 9.14 -9.88
CA ALA A 516 -9.01 9.91 -8.66
C ALA A 516 -7.81 9.35 -7.89
N ALA A 517 -7.38 10.04 -6.83
CA ALA A 517 -6.39 9.49 -5.92
C ALA A 517 -6.97 8.32 -5.14
N GLY A 518 -6.28 7.17 -5.19
CA GLY A 518 -6.57 6.00 -4.36
C GLY A 518 -5.34 5.59 -3.56
N THR A 519 -5.51 4.62 -2.65
CA THR A 519 -4.43 4.07 -1.83
C THR A 519 -4.28 2.57 -2.06
N LEU A 520 -3.05 2.07 -1.98
CA LEU A 520 -2.81 0.64 -1.73
C LEU A 520 -3.08 0.35 -0.26
N ASP A 521 -2.52 1.18 0.61
CA ASP A 521 -2.78 1.35 2.02
C ASP A 521 -2.01 2.57 2.55
N THR A 522 -2.38 3.08 3.72
CA THR A 522 -1.52 4.04 4.45
C THR A 522 -0.31 3.33 5.05
N ASN A 523 0.79 4.03 5.26
CA ASN A 523 2.04 3.48 5.78
C ASN A 523 2.61 4.35 6.92
N GLY A 524 1.78 4.65 7.89
CA GLY A 524 2.11 5.51 9.03
C GLY A 524 1.63 4.96 10.35
N GLY A 525 2.28 5.35 11.42
CA GLY A 525 1.96 4.91 12.78
C GLY A 525 3.09 5.20 13.77
N PRO A 526 3.20 4.42 14.85
CA PRO A 526 4.25 4.59 15.83
C PRO A 526 5.64 4.38 15.22
N VAL A 527 6.61 5.08 15.79
CA VAL A 527 8.02 5.00 15.42
C VAL A 527 8.60 3.67 15.88
N ALA A 528 9.36 3.03 15.00
CA ALA A 528 10.12 1.83 15.32
C ALA A 528 11.63 2.06 15.10
N ASP A 529 12.45 1.27 15.80
CA ASP A 529 13.89 1.19 15.54
C ASP A 529 14.24 0.09 14.51
N ALA A 530 15.54 -0.11 14.28
CA ALA A 530 16.06 -1.09 13.35
C ALA A 530 15.73 -2.56 13.69
N HIS A 531 15.27 -2.84 14.91
CA HIS A 531 14.80 -4.15 15.36
C HIS A 531 13.28 -4.28 15.38
N GLY A 532 12.56 -3.24 14.92
CA GLY A 532 11.10 -3.17 14.96
C GLY A 532 10.52 -2.91 16.35
N ARG A 533 11.35 -2.52 17.37
CA ARG A 533 10.86 -2.13 18.69
C ARG A 533 10.18 -0.77 18.59
N ILE A 534 8.99 -0.66 19.17
CA ILE A 534 8.26 0.61 19.21
C ILE A 534 8.90 1.53 20.25
N LEU A 535 9.06 2.81 19.89
CA LEU A 535 9.70 3.82 20.71
C LEU A 535 8.65 4.75 21.36
N ASP A 536 8.96 5.22 22.57
CA ASP A 536 8.26 6.31 23.24
C ASP A 536 8.79 7.69 22.80
N TRP A 537 8.27 8.77 23.39
CA TRP A 537 8.67 10.15 23.08
C TRP A 537 10.08 10.53 23.54
N ASP A 538 10.70 9.73 24.41
CA ASP A 538 12.11 9.88 24.82
C ASP A 538 13.05 9.04 23.92
N ASN A 539 12.51 8.42 22.86
CA ASN A 539 13.18 7.47 21.97
C ASN A 539 13.68 6.20 22.67
N ALA A 540 13.11 5.86 23.83
CA ALA A 540 13.35 4.60 24.49
C ALA A 540 12.38 3.51 23.97
N PRO A 541 12.83 2.25 23.83
CA PRO A 541 11.95 1.17 23.44
C PRO A 541 10.89 0.89 24.51
N ILE A 542 9.62 0.80 24.11
CA ILE A 542 8.56 0.24 24.95
C ILE A 542 8.81 -1.27 25.02
N GLU A 543 9.26 -1.74 26.18
CA GLU A 543 9.65 -3.15 26.34
C GLU A 543 8.50 -4.11 26.02
N GLY A 544 8.77 -5.15 25.23
CA GLY A 544 7.79 -6.15 24.83
C GLY A 544 6.89 -5.72 23.67
N LEU A 545 7.03 -4.51 23.09
CA LEU A 545 6.21 -4.04 21.98
C LEU A 545 7.01 -3.87 20.68
N TYR A 546 6.51 -4.50 19.61
CA TYR A 546 7.09 -4.49 18.27
C TYR A 546 6.04 -4.17 17.21
N GLY A 547 6.51 -3.69 16.06
CA GLY A 547 5.65 -3.45 14.91
C GLY A 547 6.37 -3.59 13.58
N ALA A 548 5.63 -3.96 12.53
CA ALA A 548 6.14 -4.12 11.18
C ALA A 548 5.07 -3.82 10.12
N GLY A 549 5.52 -3.42 8.95
CA GLY A 549 4.62 -3.12 7.82
C GLY A 549 3.91 -1.78 7.94
N ASN A 550 2.70 -1.69 7.39
CA ASN A 550 2.00 -0.42 7.21
C ASN A 550 1.44 0.19 8.51
N CYS A 551 1.45 -0.55 9.61
CA CYS A 551 0.97 -0.04 10.91
C CYS A 551 2.02 0.77 11.68
N ILE A 552 3.25 0.91 11.18
CA ILE A 552 4.33 1.71 11.77
C ILE A 552 4.76 2.85 10.85
N ALA A 553 5.54 3.78 11.36
CA ALA A 553 6.22 4.79 10.54
C ALA A 553 7.18 4.09 9.57
N SER A 554 6.86 4.15 8.27
CA SER A 554 7.56 3.38 7.24
C SER A 554 8.98 3.86 7.00
N PRO A 555 9.97 2.95 6.82
CA PRO A 555 11.32 3.31 6.37
C PRO A 555 11.34 3.91 4.95
N THR A 556 10.26 3.71 4.18
CA THR A 556 10.16 4.26 2.81
C THR A 556 9.80 5.74 2.78
N ALA A 557 9.37 6.32 3.91
CA ALA A 557 8.69 7.61 3.94
C ALA A 557 7.51 7.63 2.95
N ASN A 558 7.59 8.40 1.87
CA ASN A 558 6.57 8.45 0.82
C ASN A 558 7.02 7.79 -0.50
N ALA A 559 8.22 7.20 -0.55
CA ALA A 559 8.75 6.59 -1.76
C ALA A 559 8.21 5.17 -1.99
N TYR A 560 8.23 4.76 -3.25
CA TYR A 560 7.95 3.39 -3.67
C TYR A 560 9.09 2.95 -4.61
N TRP A 561 10.16 2.37 -4.05
CA TRP A 561 11.44 2.17 -4.74
C TRP A 561 11.37 1.27 -5.98
N GLY A 562 10.54 0.23 -5.91
CA GLY A 562 10.30 -0.74 -6.98
C GLY A 562 9.06 -1.56 -6.68
N ALA A 563 8.64 -2.43 -7.57
CA ALA A 563 7.50 -3.31 -7.35
C ALA A 563 7.69 -4.11 -6.07
N GLY A 564 6.74 -4.01 -5.13
CA GLY A 564 6.82 -4.70 -3.85
C GLY A 564 7.52 -3.95 -2.71
N SER A 565 7.79 -2.65 -2.85
CA SER A 565 8.33 -1.81 -1.75
C SER A 565 7.39 -1.65 -0.54
N THR A 566 6.18 -2.18 -0.59
CA THR A 566 5.31 -2.36 0.57
C THR A 566 5.65 -3.64 1.31
N LEU A 567 5.67 -4.78 0.59
CA LEU A 567 5.80 -6.11 1.19
C LEU A 567 7.24 -6.40 1.62
N GLY A 568 8.25 -5.96 0.86
CA GLY A 568 9.65 -6.17 1.21
C GLY A 568 10.01 -5.64 2.60
N PRO A 569 9.81 -4.34 2.89
CA PRO A 569 10.03 -3.79 4.23
C PRO A 569 9.12 -4.42 5.30
N ALA A 570 7.84 -4.69 4.98
CA ALA A 570 6.91 -5.30 5.91
C ALA A 570 7.40 -6.68 6.39
N MET A 571 7.81 -7.53 5.47
CA MET A 571 8.35 -8.87 5.75
C MET A 571 9.68 -8.80 6.50
N THR A 572 10.59 -7.90 6.07
CA THR A 572 11.93 -7.76 6.68
C THR A 572 11.84 -7.28 8.12
N PHE A 573 11.02 -6.26 8.41
CA PHE A 573 10.85 -5.79 9.79
C PHE A 573 10.02 -6.77 10.63
N GLY A 574 9.12 -7.56 10.05
CA GLY A 574 8.48 -8.70 10.72
C GLY A 574 9.50 -9.75 11.17
N TYR A 575 10.44 -10.11 10.27
CA TYR A 575 11.55 -11.00 10.55
C TYR A 575 12.46 -10.48 11.68
N LEU A 576 12.88 -9.22 11.61
CA LEU A 576 13.72 -8.56 12.60
C LEU A 576 13.06 -8.47 13.98
N SER A 577 11.78 -8.05 14.01
CA SER A 577 10.99 -7.97 15.25
C SER A 577 10.93 -9.31 15.95
N ALA A 578 10.64 -10.38 15.21
CA ALA A 578 10.55 -11.72 15.78
C ALA A 578 11.90 -12.24 16.29
N LYS A 579 12.99 -12.07 15.52
CA LYS A 579 14.33 -12.47 15.95
C LYS A 579 14.76 -11.76 17.24
N HIS A 580 14.50 -10.45 17.31
CA HIS A 580 14.83 -9.68 18.51
C HIS A 580 13.96 -10.08 19.70
N CYS A 581 12.65 -10.16 19.51
CA CYS A 581 11.69 -10.53 20.55
C CYS A 581 12.01 -11.89 21.19
N VAL A 582 12.35 -12.90 20.38
CA VAL A 582 12.64 -14.26 20.92
C VAL A 582 13.98 -14.31 21.62
N LYS A 583 15.03 -13.60 21.15
CA LYS A 583 16.40 -13.72 21.67
C LYS A 583 16.68 -12.84 22.88
N HIS A 584 16.00 -11.71 23.01
CA HIS A 584 16.38 -10.67 23.98
C HIS A 584 15.35 -10.43 25.09
N LEU A 585 14.21 -11.07 25.04
CA LEU A 585 13.17 -11.04 26.06
C LEU A 585 12.80 -12.46 26.52
#